data_043adb16ae0771814f15451f359a4b2a
#
_entry.id   043adb16ae0771814f15451f359a4b2a
#
_cell.length_a   1.000
_cell.length_b   1.000
_cell.length_c   1.000
_cell.angle_alpha   90.00
_cell.angle_beta   90.00
_cell.angle_gamma   90.00
#
_symmetry.space_group_name_H-M   'P 1'
#
loop_
_entity.id
_entity.type
_entity.pdbx_description
1 polymer ?
#
loop_
_entity_poly.entity_id
_entity_poly.type
_entity_poly.pdbx_seq_one_letter_code
_entity_poly.pdbx_strand_id
1 'polypeptide(L)' 'MTEQEEQELRETLATLKEEHRDLDHAIYALEALPLPDHLQIKRLKKKKLQLRDRIQEIEDILLPDIIA' A
#
# COMPACT_ATOMS: atom_id res chain seq x y z
N MET A 1 -22.97 3.78 -5.59
CA MET A 1 -21.86 3.18 -6.34
C MET A 1 -22.39 2.02 -7.19
N THR A 2 -22.03 2.00 -8.46
CA THR A 2 -22.44 0.91 -9.36
C THR A 2 -21.56 -0.31 -9.14
N GLU A 3 -22.01 -1.48 -9.60
CA GLU A 3 -21.22 -2.70 -9.54
C GLU A 3 -19.89 -2.56 -10.27
N GLN A 4 -19.90 -1.85 -11.41
CA GLN A 4 -18.69 -1.62 -12.18
C GLN A 4 -17.69 -0.75 -11.40
N GLU A 5 -18.15 0.31 -10.77
CA GLU A 5 -17.30 1.17 -9.96
C GLU A 5 -16.72 0.41 -8.77
N GLU A 6 -17.53 -0.43 -8.13
CA GLU A 6 -17.08 -1.26 -7.03
C GLU A 6 -16.00 -2.24 -7.51
N GLN A 7 -16.20 -2.87 -8.67
CA GLN A 7 -15.21 -3.80 -9.22
C GLN A 7 -13.89 -3.09 -9.52
N GLU A 8 -13.94 -1.89 -10.10
CA GLU A 8 -12.74 -1.10 -10.38
C GLU A 8 -11.99 -0.74 -9.10
N LEU A 9 -12.71 -0.38 -8.05
CA LEU A 9 -12.09 -0.10 -6.76
C LEU A 9 -11.44 -1.33 -6.15
N ARG A 10 -12.08 -2.49 -6.27
CA ARG A 10 -11.50 -3.75 -5.77
C ARG A 10 -10.23 -4.11 -6.52
N GLU A 11 -10.19 -3.90 -7.82
CA GLU A 11 -9.01 -4.14 -8.64
C GLU A 11 -7.88 -3.18 -8.27
N THR A 12 -8.20 -1.91 -8.10
CA THR A 12 -7.23 -0.91 -7.67
C THR A 12 -6.67 -1.27 -6.29
N LEU A 13 -7.54 -1.68 -5.38
CA LEU A 13 -7.13 -2.09 -4.04
C LEU A 13 -6.15 -3.27 -4.09
N ALA A 14 -6.43 -4.28 -4.91
CA ALA A 14 -5.55 -5.44 -5.05
C ALA A 14 -4.17 -5.02 -5.56
N THR A 15 -4.13 -4.14 -6.56
CA THR A 15 -2.88 -3.62 -7.11
C THR A 15 -2.08 -2.84 -6.07
N LEU A 16 -2.74 -1.98 -5.32
CA LEU A 16 -2.07 -1.19 -4.28
C LEU A 16 -1.53 -2.07 -3.14
N LYS A 17 -2.25 -3.10 -2.75
CA LYS A 17 -1.79 -4.05 -1.74
C LYS A 17 -0.55 -4.80 -2.21
N GLU A 18 -0.52 -5.20 -3.48
CA GLU A 18 0.65 -5.86 -4.06
C GLU A 18 1.86 -4.93 -4.08
N GLU A 19 1.66 -3.67 -4.53
CA GLU A 19 2.73 -2.67 -4.52
C GLU A 19 3.25 -2.41 -3.10
N HIS A 20 2.35 -2.32 -2.13
CA HIS A 20 2.73 -2.12 -0.73
C HIS A 20 3.59 -3.27 -0.23
N ARG A 21 3.21 -4.50 -0.53
CA ARG A 21 3.99 -5.68 -0.15
C ARG A 21 5.36 -5.69 -0.82
N ASP A 22 5.41 -5.36 -2.11
CA ASP A 22 6.67 -5.32 -2.85
C ASP A 22 7.61 -4.27 -2.28
N LEU A 23 7.10 -3.10 -1.92
CA LEU A 23 7.89 -2.06 -1.26
C LEU A 23 8.40 -2.51 0.11
N ASP A 24 7.58 -3.19 0.87
CA ASP A 24 7.97 -3.70 2.17
C ASP A 24 9.14 -4.68 2.05
N HIS A 25 9.08 -5.59 1.08
CA HIS A 25 10.16 -6.53 0.79
C HIS A 25 11.42 -5.81 0.31
N ALA A 26 11.28 -4.80 -0.54
CA ALA A 26 12.42 -4.02 -1.03
C ALA A 26 13.12 -3.27 0.10
N ILE A 27 12.35 -2.67 0.99
CA ILE A 27 12.88 -1.97 2.15
C ILE A 27 13.65 -2.94 3.05
N TYR A 28 13.06 -4.09 3.33
CA TYR A 28 13.70 -5.11 4.15
C TYR A 28 15.05 -5.53 3.55
N ALA A 29 15.08 -5.81 2.24
CA ALA A 29 16.30 -6.20 1.54
C ALA A 29 17.37 -5.10 1.59
N LEU A 30 16.97 -3.84 1.41
CA LEU A 30 17.90 -2.71 1.46
C LEU A 30 18.46 -2.47 2.86
N GLU A 31 17.63 -2.64 3.88
CA GLU A 31 18.07 -2.49 5.27
C GLU A 31 19.06 -3.57 5.70
N ALA A 32 19.01 -4.73 5.04
CA ALA A 32 19.91 -5.84 5.34
C ALA A 32 21.30 -5.71 4.69
N LEU A 33 21.50 -4.75 3.81
CA LEU A 33 22.81 -4.53 3.18
C LEU A 33 23.84 -4.02 4.20
N PRO A 34 25.12 -4.37 4.02
CA PRO A 34 26.18 -3.90 4.93
C PRO A 34 26.31 -2.38 5.01
N LEU A 35 26.06 -1.70 3.88
CA LEU A 35 26.07 -0.23 3.81
C LEU A 35 24.77 0.24 3.19
N PRO A 36 23.70 0.32 3.99
CA PRO A 36 22.40 0.71 3.46
C PRO A 36 22.37 2.17 3.00
N ASP A 37 21.67 2.43 1.90
CA ASP A 37 21.38 3.80 1.47
C ASP A 37 20.18 4.30 2.26
N HIS A 38 20.43 5.01 3.33
CA HIS A 38 19.38 5.51 4.23
C HIS A 38 18.43 6.50 3.55
N LEU A 39 18.91 7.27 2.57
CA LEU A 39 18.06 8.21 1.85
C LEU A 39 17.06 7.46 0.97
N GLN A 40 17.53 6.43 0.27
CA GLN A 40 16.66 5.60 -0.55
C GLN A 40 15.62 4.88 0.30
N ILE A 41 16.04 4.31 1.42
CA ILE A 41 15.15 3.63 2.36
C ILE A 41 14.08 4.58 2.87
N LYS A 42 14.45 5.79 3.24
CA LYS A 42 13.51 6.81 3.72
C LYS A 42 12.46 7.16 2.66
N ARG A 43 12.89 7.30 1.41
CA ARG A 43 11.99 7.58 0.29
C ARG A 43 10.99 6.45 0.07
N LEU A 44 11.47 5.21 0.14
CA LEU A 44 10.62 4.04 -0.03
C LEU A 44 9.63 3.87 1.11
N LYS A 45 10.06 4.15 2.34
CA LYS A 45 9.17 4.12 3.50
C LYS A 45 8.07 5.15 3.40
N LYS A 46 8.39 6.35 2.90
CA LYS A 46 7.39 7.39 2.66
C LYS A 46 6.36 6.95 1.61
N LYS A 47 6.85 6.35 0.53
CA LYS A 47 5.98 5.83 -0.53
C LYS A 47 5.08 4.70 0.00
N LYS A 48 5.63 3.80 0.81
CA LYS A 48 4.88 2.72 1.44
C LYS A 48 3.75 3.28 2.31
N LEU A 49 4.03 4.32 3.07
CA LEU A 49 3.03 4.97 3.91
C LEU A 49 1.92 5.62 3.08
N GLN A 50 2.26 6.25 1.97
CA GLN A 50 1.28 6.83 1.05
C GLN A 50 0.37 5.75 0.46
N LEU A 51 0.94 4.61 0.08
CA LEU A 51 0.16 3.47 -0.41
C LEU A 51 -0.78 2.94 0.67
N ARG A 52 -0.31 2.84 1.90
CA ARG A 52 -1.14 2.39 3.02
C ARG A 52 -2.34 3.31 3.23
N ASP A 53 -2.12 4.62 3.17
CA ASP A 53 -3.18 5.59 3.32
C ASP A 53 -4.22 5.47 2.21
N ARG A 54 -3.75 5.26 0.98
CA ARG A 54 -4.65 5.07 -0.16
C ARG A 54 -5.45 3.78 -0.05
N ILE A 55 -4.79 2.70 0.38
CA ILE A 55 -5.45 1.41 0.64
C ILE A 55 -6.57 1.61 1.67
N GLN A 56 -6.27 2.31 2.74
CA GLN A 56 -7.24 2.57 3.81
C GLN A 56 -8.44 3.35 3.30
N GLU A 57 -8.22 4.38 2.48
CA GLU A 57 -9.30 5.15 1.87
C GLU A 57 -10.24 4.26 1.05
N ILE A 58 -9.67 3.38 0.24
CA ILE A 58 -10.47 2.49 -0.62
C ILE A 58 -11.20 1.46 0.23
N GLU A 59 -10.55 0.90 1.24
CA GLU A 59 -11.19 -0.04 2.14
C GLU A 59 -12.36 0.60 2.88
N ASP A 60 -12.22 1.85 3.28
CA ASP A 60 -13.29 2.58 3.95
C ASP A 60 -14.50 2.80 3.03
N ILE A 61 -14.26 2.94 1.72
CA ILE A 61 -15.33 3.05 0.73
C ILE A 61 -16.03 1.70 0.50
N LEU A 62 -15.24 0.64 0.37
CA LEU A 62 -15.75 -0.70 0.04
C LEU A 62 -16.35 -1.43 1.22
N LEU A 63 -15.82 -1.19 2.41
CA LEU A 63 -16.23 -1.84 3.65
C LEU A 63 -16.61 -0.79 4.68
N PRO A 64 -17.65 0.00 4.40
CA PRO A 64 -18.02 1.06 5.31
C PRO A 64 -18.52 0.47 6.61
N ASP A 65 -17.85 0.86 7.67
CA ASP A 65 -18.39 0.73 8.99
C ASP A 65 -18.76 -0.67 9.46
N ILE A 66 -17.77 -1.53 9.51
CA ILE A 66 -17.95 -2.82 10.16
C ILE A 66 -17.47 -2.70 11.59
N ILE A 67 -18.10 -1.86 12.33
CA ILE A 67 -17.81 -1.80 13.75
C ILE A 67 -18.75 -2.76 14.44
N ALA A 68 -18.17 -3.77 14.97
CA ALA A 68 -18.89 -4.65 15.86
C ALA A 68 -19.23 -3.90 17.14
#